data_514e7832a334869f78bbbb4e0f070a78
#
_entry.id   514e7832a334869f78bbbb4e0f070a78
#
_cell.length_a   1.000
_cell.length_b   1.000
_cell.length_c   1.000
_cell.angle_alpha   90.00
_cell.angle_beta   90.00
_cell.angle_gamma   90.00
#
_symmetry.space_group_name_H-M   'P 1'
#
loop_
_entity.id
_entity.type
_entity.pdbx_description
1 polymer ?
#
loop_
_entity_poly.entity_id
_entity_poly.type
_entity_poly.pdbx_seq_one_letter_code
_entity_poly.pdbx_strand_id
1 'polypeptide(L)'
;MRCRCVAAAHAAVHCAAAAQPFDSCADACYILLMKILQGIAASNGLARGSAFVLSARKRRQNADKIAVAPEQIEEDWQRFENARKQTADYFTSLIDTSNKRQAEIFQTYILMLSDPDFLLQIKTEHQKQCVCIEWVVQKKVEEACQMLRSANDPYLTERAEDISDVYGKVLDMLAGSSCEHTDEVPKNAVLAAISLSPADAVWLSKHNVSAVLLQEGSKNSHLAILARSYGIPLIFGISGIEDYIHSGDSVIADGETGYVFVQPDKKTSDEYRKKEAEYETHKKRLALFAGKRAQTKDGFEINLYANIGSVEEARIALKEGADGIGLFRTEFLFMNSENTGHAQSAEYTQTAADEEAQFNTYKEVLNIMGKRPVVIRTLDAGADKIVNIPELKEEAEKNPLLGNRAIRLSLSHPDIFKTQLRALLRAGVYGNLKIMLPLITDIGEIVQSKELIEQAKKELKEQGIVFNENIPVGIMVETPAAALTAERMAKHAAFFSIGSNDLTQYTLCIDRESTSSAKLFEELHPAVTGLIRKTVEAARTHNIPVSVCGEMAGKPSSMLFLLALGVTSFSTAARNLCVLKETLARFTLEQIRSLQTPEDYGSAAQLKKRLENFLR
;
A
#
# COMPACT_ATOMS: atom_id res chain seq x y z
N MET A 1 21.74 -15.89 -21.02
CA MET A 1 21.54 -16.89 -22.09
C MET A 1 21.54 -18.35 -21.67
N ARG A 2 21.86 -18.72 -20.42
CA ARG A 2 21.86 -20.14 -19.94
C ARG A 2 20.59 -20.62 -19.23
N CYS A 3 19.67 -19.74 -18.84
CA CYS A 3 18.41 -20.14 -18.17
C CYS A 3 17.24 -20.49 -19.11
N ARG A 4 17.33 -20.18 -20.40
CA ARG A 4 16.25 -20.52 -21.37
C ARG A 4 16.31 -21.96 -21.89
N CYS A 5 17.47 -22.63 -21.74
CA CYS A 5 17.64 -24.02 -22.20
C CYS A 5 17.14 -25.06 -21.18
N VAL A 6 17.03 -24.75 -19.89
CA VAL A 6 16.62 -25.73 -18.88
C VAL A 6 15.10 -25.93 -18.87
N ALA A 7 14.32 -24.91 -19.12
CA ALA A 7 12.86 -25.04 -19.23
C ALA A 7 12.42 -25.79 -20.50
N ALA A 8 13.14 -25.58 -21.61
CA ALA A 8 12.90 -26.34 -22.86
C ALA A 8 13.34 -27.81 -22.74
N ALA A 9 14.38 -28.11 -21.97
CA ALA A 9 14.84 -29.49 -21.75
C ALA A 9 13.89 -30.30 -20.86
N HIS A 10 13.22 -29.69 -19.88
CA HIS A 10 12.22 -30.37 -19.05
C HIS A 10 10.92 -30.69 -19.83
N ALA A 11 10.50 -29.82 -20.72
CA ALA A 11 9.35 -30.11 -21.61
C ALA A 11 9.65 -31.23 -22.61
N ALA A 12 10.90 -31.28 -23.13
CA ALA A 12 11.30 -32.32 -24.09
C ALA A 12 11.51 -33.70 -23.45
N VAL A 13 11.91 -33.79 -22.18
CA VAL A 13 12.09 -35.08 -21.48
C VAL A 13 10.74 -35.73 -21.11
N HIS A 14 9.70 -34.96 -20.87
CA HIS A 14 8.35 -35.54 -20.63
C HIS A 14 7.62 -35.96 -21.92
N CYS A 15 7.96 -35.40 -23.08
CA CYS A 15 7.42 -35.86 -24.35
C CYS A 15 8.04 -37.18 -24.86
N ALA A 16 9.26 -37.53 -24.44
CA ALA A 16 9.95 -38.75 -24.92
C ALA A 16 9.52 -40.04 -24.20
N ALA A 17 8.75 -39.96 -23.12
CA ALA A 17 8.31 -41.14 -22.35
C ALA A 17 6.91 -41.64 -22.69
N ALA A 18 6.19 -41.03 -23.63
CA ALA A 18 4.82 -41.41 -24.02
C ALA A 18 4.70 -41.61 -25.54
N ALA A 19 5.58 -42.44 -26.12
CA ALA A 19 5.41 -42.88 -27.51
C ALA A 19 4.48 -44.09 -27.55
N GLN A 20 3.17 -43.84 -27.47
CA GLN A 20 2.17 -44.73 -28.02
C GLN A 20 1.57 -44.09 -29.29
N PRO A 21 1.26 -44.87 -30.35
CA PRO A 21 0.74 -44.31 -31.59
C PRO A 21 -0.65 -43.70 -31.37
N PHE A 22 -0.79 -42.42 -31.72
CA PHE A 22 -2.06 -41.69 -31.65
C PHE A 22 -2.95 -42.10 -32.80
N ASP A 23 -4.14 -42.67 -32.49
CA ASP A 23 -5.10 -43.17 -33.48
C ASP A 23 -6.06 -42.09 -34.03
N SER A 24 -5.93 -40.83 -33.68
CA SER A 24 -6.71 -39.77 -34.31
C SER A 24 -6.03 -38.41 -34.30
N CYS A 25 -6.19 -37.67 -35.39
CA CYS A 25 -5.70 -36.30 -35.57
C CYS A 25 -6.34 -35.28 -34.57
N ALA A 26 -7.42 -35.65 -33.90
CA ALA A 26 -8.14 -34.84 -32.92
C ALA A 26 -7.43 -34.81 -31.57
N ASP A 27 -6.80 -35.91 -31.15
CA ASP A 27 -6.08 -35.97 -29.86
C ASP A 27 -4.72 -35.24 -29.89
N ALA A 28 -4.08 -35.18 -31.05
CA ALA A 28 -2.83 -34.44 -31.23
C ALA A 28 -3.02 -32.91 -31.20
N CYS A 29 -4.20 -32.38 -31.56
CA CYS A 29 -4.52 -30.96 -31.44
C CYS A 29 -4.80 -30.50 -30.00
N TYR A 30 -5.23 -31.43 -29.11
CA TYR A 30 -5.58 -31.06 -27.72
C TYR A 30 -4.36 -30.90 -26.77
N ILE A 31 -3.24 -31.50 -27.11
CA ILE A 31 -1.99 -31.47 -26.25
C ILE A 31 -1.20 -30.17 -26.45
N LEU A 32 -1.54 -29.34 -27.43
CA LEU A 32 -0.78 -28.12 -27.78
C LEU A 32 -1.34 -26.82 -27.21
N LEU A 33 -2.32 -26.83 -26.29
CA LEU A 33 -3.13 -25.66 -26.00
C LEU A 33 -2.90 -25.00 -24.61
N MET A 34 -2.29 -25.66 -23.62
CA MET A 34 -2.02 -25.00 -22.34
C MET A 34 -0.84 -24.05 -22.47
N LYS A 35 -1.09 -22.76 -22.26
CA LYS A 35 -0.04 -21.74 -22.17
C LYS A 35 0.13 -21.31 -20.72
N ILE A 36 1.38 -21.16 -20.27
CA ILE A 36 1.72 -20.64 -18.96
C ILE A 36 2.37 -19.29 -19.16
N LEU A 37 1.72 -18.25 -18.63
CA LEU A 37 2.24 -16.89 -18.64
C LEU A 37 2.69 -16.53 -17.22
N GLN A 38 3.65 -15.63 -17.10
CA GLN A 38 4.16 -15.17 -15.82
C GLN A 38 4.14 -13.65 -15.82
N GLY A 39 3.53 -13.10 -14.80
CA GLY A 39 3.50 -11.68 -14.50
C GLY A 39 3.94 -11.41 -13.06
N ILE A 40 3.67 -10.21 -12.60
CA ILE A 40 3.98 -9.72 -11.26
C ILE A 40 2.68 -9.63 -10.47
N ALA A 41 2.58 -10.36 -9.38
CA ALA A 41 1.42 -10.31 -8.49
C ALA A 41 1.35 -8.94 -7.76
N ALA A 42 0.23 -8.24 -7.91
CA ALA A 42 -0.05 -6.97 -7.25
C ALA A 42 -1.15 -7.06 -6.20
N SER A 43 -2.10 -7.97 -6.37
CA SER A 43 -3.12 -8.29 -5.39
C SER A 43 -3.24 -9.81 -5.29
N ASN A 44 -3.19 -10.32 -4.06
CA ASN A 44 -3.22 -11.75 -3.78
C ASN A 44 -4.60 -12.36 -4.03
N GLY A 45 -4.61 -13.64 -4.27
CA GLY A 45 -5.81 -14.46 -4.41
C GLY A 45 -5.69 -15.43 -5.57
N LEU A 46 -6.55 -16.43 -5.56
CA LEU A 46 -6.64 -17.45 -6.61
C LEU A 46 -7.99 -17.30 -7.31
N ALA A 47 -7.99 -17.22 -8.62
CA ALA A 47 -9.20 -17.10 -9.39
C ALA A 47 -9.18 -18.00 -10.62
N ARG A 48 -10.37 -18.46 -10.98
CA ARG A 48 -10.60 -19.28 -12.16
C ARG A 48 -11.88 -18.84 -12.84
N GLY A 49 -11.83 -18.67 -14.15
CA GLY A 49 -12.99 -18.21 -14.92
C GLY A 49 -12.76 -18.26 -16.41
N SER A 50 -13.76 -17.78 -17.14
CA SER A 50 -13.65 -17.53 -18.57
C SER A 50 -12.96 -16.17 -18.77
N ALA A 51 -12.00 -16.10 -19.66
CA ALA A 51 -11.37 -14.85 -20.03
C ALA A 51 -12.37 -13.91 -20.68
N PHE A 52 -12.31 -12.66 -20.30
CA PHE A 52 -12.96 -11.56 -20.98
C PHE A 52 -11.89 -10.54 -21.36
N VAL A 53 -11.54 -10.52 -22.64
CA VAL A 53 -10.52 -9.60 -23.13
C VAL A 53 -11.22 -8.26 -23.41
N LEU A 54 -10.89 -7.26 -22.60
CA LEU A 54 -11.15 -5.90 -22.99
C LEU A 54 -10.18 -5.60 -24.13
N SER A 55 -10.67 -5.71 -25.35
CA SER A 55 -9.90 -5.28 -26.51
C SER A 55 -9.34 -3.91 -26.20
N ALA A 56 -8.03 -3.74 -26.38
CA ALA A 56 -7.42 -2.42 -26.21
C ALA A 56 -8.38 -1.46 -26.92
N ARG A 57 -8.94 -0.49 -26.14
CA ARG A 57 -9.66 0.63 -26.78
C ARG A 57 -8.79 0.95 -27.97
N LYS A 58 -9.29 0.65 -29.21
CA LYS A 58 -8.50 0.65 -30.45
C LYS A 58 -7.42 1.67 -30.28
N ARG A 59 -6.14 1.22 -30.19
CA ARG A 59 -4.98 2.09 -29.82
C ARG A 59 -5.30 3.42 -30.44
N ARG A 60 -5.66 4.45 -29.63
CA ARG A 60 -6.27 5.68 -30.12
C ARG A 60 -5.48 6.01 -31.35
N GLN A 61 -6.06 5.73 -32.54
CA GLN A 61 -5.37 5.99 -33.79
C GLN A 61 -5.02 7.46 -33.67
N ASN A 62 -3.75 7.82 -33.82
CA ASN A 62 -3.32 9.20 -33.71
C ASN A 62 -4.35 10.00 -34.49
N ALA A 63 -5.04 10.93 -33.81
CA ALA A 63 -6.07 11.71 -34.46
C ALA A 63 -5.42 12.32 -35.72
N ASP A 64 -6.03 12.09 -36.86
CA ASP A 64 -5.50 12.64 -38.13
C ASP A 64 -5.48 14.16 -38.02
N LYS A 65 -4.40 14.76 -38.48
CA LYS A 65 -4.27 16.23 -38.54
C LYS A 65 -5.19 16.78 -39.62
N ILE A 66 -6.47 16.93 -39.30
CA ILE A 66 -7.49 17.42 -40.23
C ILE A 66 -7.59 18.95 -40.07
N ALA A 67 -7.49 19.68 -41.19
CA ALA A 67 -7.67 21.12 -41.18
C ALA A 67 -9.13 21.49 -40.91
N VAL A 68 -9.35 22.50 -40.08
CA VAL A 68 -10.66 23.06 -39.74
C VAL A 68 -10.75 24.48 -40.30
N ALA A 69 -11.86 24.82 -40.93
CA ALA A 69 -12.07 26.17 -41.46
C ALA A 69 -12.10 27.18 -40.29
N PRO A 70 -11.53 28.39 -40.47
CA PRO A 70 -11.46 29.41 -39.42
C PRO A 70 -12.82 29.74 -38.77
N GLU A 71 -13.87 29.66 -39.56
CA GLU A 71 -15.25 29.93 -39.10
C GLU A 71 -15.81 28.80 -38.19
N GLN A 72 -15.23 27.60 -38.27
CA GLN A 72 -15.66 26.42 -37.49
C GLN A 72 -14.84 26.19 -36.21
N ILE A 73 -13.77 26.96 -35.98
CA ILE A 73 -12.88 26.79 -34.83
C ILE A 73 -13.61 26.94 -33.51
N GLU A 74 -14.52 27.91 -33.41
CA GLU A 74 -15.29 28.14 -32.17
C GLU A 74 -16.31 27.01 -31.93
N GLU A 75 -16.93 26.47 -32.98
CA GLU A 75 -17.83 25.32 -32.89
C GLU A 75 -17.08 24.06 -32.44
N ASP A 76 -15.89 23.83 -32.97
CA ASP A 76 -15.02 22.73 -32.61
C ASP A 76 -14.51 22.86 -31.16
N TRP A 77 -14.22 24.10 -30.72
CA TRP A 77 -13.91 24.38 -29.32
C TRP A 77 -15.11 24.09 -28.40
N GLN A 78 -16.34 24.42 -28.77
CA GLN A 78 -17.53 24.11 -27.98
C GLN A 78 -17.78 22.59 -27.88
N ARG A 79 -17.45 21.81 -28.91
CA ARG A 79 -17.48 20.33 -28.83
C ARG A 79 -16.53 19.83 -27.74
N PHE A 80 -15.33 20.37 -27.68
CA PHE A 80 -14.35 20.02 -26.62
C PHE A 80 -14.86 20.39 -25.22
N GLU A 81 -15.37 21.62 -25.03
CA GLU A 81 -15.90 22.06 -23.75
C GLU A 81 -17.07 21.17 -23.27
N ASN A 82 -17.94 20.75 -24.19
CA ASN A 82 -19.03 19.83 -23.88
C ASN A 82 -18.50 18.43 -23.49
N ALA A 83 -17.52 17.90 -24.23
CA ALA A 83 -16.91 16.61 -23.91
C ALA A 83 -16.16 16.65 -22.58
N ARG A 84 -15.43 17.73 -22.29
CA ARG A 84 -14.76 17.99 -21.03
C ARG A 84 -15.74 18.00 -19.86
N LYS A 85 -16.86 18.71 -19.99
CA LYS A 85 -17.92 18.76 -18.97
C LYS A 85 -18.53 17.39 -18.74
N GLN A 86 -18.89 16.66 -19.81
CA GLN A 86 -19.41 15.30 -19.70
C GLN A 86 -18.42 14.35 -18.99
N THR A 87 -17.13 14.52 -19.26
CA THR A 87 -16.07 13.75 -18.59
C THR A 87 -15.99 14.09 -17.09
N ALA A 88 -16.10 15.37 -16.72
CA ALA A 88 -16.15 15.80 -15.32
C ALA A 88 -17.39 15.26 -14.59
N ASP A 89 -18.57 15.32 -15.24
CA ASP A 89 -19.82 14.76 -14.70
C ASP A 89 -19.72 13.23 -14.53
N TYR A 90 -19.07 12.53 -15.47
CA TYR A 90 -18.79 11.10 -15.37
C TYR A 90 -17.90 10.78 -14.15
N PHE A 91 -16.75 11.45 -13.98
CA PHE A 91 -15.90 11.24 -12.81
C PHE A 91 -16.61 11.60 -11.51
N THR A 92 -17.46 12.63 -11.51
CA THR A 92 -18.28 12.99 -10.35
C THR A 92 -19.25 11.85 -9.98
N SER A 93 -19.84 11.17 -10.96
CA SER A 93 -20.74 10.02 -10.75
C SER A 93 -20.06 8.79 -10.17
N LEU A 94 -18.72 8.69 -10.33
CA LEU A 94 -17.91 7.60 -9.78
C LEU A 94 -17.46 7.86 -8.34
N ILE A 95 -17.65 9.07 -7.81
CA ILE A 95 -17.25 9.40 -6.45
C ILE A 95 -18.14 8.66 -5.45
N ASP A 96 -17.55 7.72 -4.73
CA ASP A 96 -18.17 7.06 -3.58
C ASP A 96 -17.65 7.71 -2.29
N THR A 97 -18.50 8.47 -1.63
CA THR A 97 -18.16 9.17 -0.38
C THR A 97 -17.79 8.23 0.77
N SER A 98 -18.16 6.95 0.68
CA SER A 98 -17.75 5.93 1.63
C SER A 98 -16.31 5.44 1.41
N ASN A 99 -15.75 5.63 0.21
CA ASN A 99 -14.38 5.29 -0.15
C ASN A 99 -13.56 6.55 -0.43
N LYS A 100 -12.99 7.14 0.63
CA LYS A 100 -12.27 8.42 0.58
C LYS A 100 -11.14 8.44 -0.46
N ARG A 101 -10.33 7.38 -0.56
CA ARG A 101 -9.25 7.28 -1.56
C ARG A 101 -9.76 7.32 -3.00
N GLN A 102 -10.85 6.64 -3.26
CA GLN A 102 -11.48 6.66 -4.57
C GLN A 102 -12.02 8.06 -4.91
N ALA A 103 -12.67 8.72 -3.94
CA ALA A 103 -13.17 10.08 -4.08
C ALA A 103 -12.03 11.06 -4.41
N GLU A 104 -10.89 10.94 -3.72
CA GLU A 104 -9.70 11.77 -3.92
C GLU A 104 -9.11 11.64 -5.35
N ILE A 105 -9.02 10.42 -5.88
CA ILE A 105 -8.54 10.18 -7.24
C ILE A 105 -9.43 10.92 -8.27
N PHE A 106 -10.74 10.75 -8.18
CA PHE A 106 -11.65 11.38 -9.15
C PHE A 106 -11.77 12.88 -8.96
N GLN A 107 -11.65 13.40 -7.75
CA GLN A 107 -11.54 14.84 -7.51
C GLN A 107 -10.30 15.43 -8.18
N THR A 108 -9.15 14.75 -8.08
CA THR A 108 -7.92 15.15 -8.78
C THR A 108 -8.12 15.15 -10.30
N TYR A 109 -8.80 14.14 -10.85
CA TYR A 109 -9.13 14.08 -12.28
C TYR A 109 -10.01 15.24 -12.73
N ILE A 110 -11.00 15.62 -11.92
CA ILE A 110 -11.86 16.78 -12.19
C ILE A 110 -11.05 18.09 -12.13
N LEU A 111 -10.11 18.21 -11.20
CA LEU A 111 -9.21 19.37 -11.13
C LEU A 111 -8.30 19.48 -12.35
N MET A 112 -7.73 18.37 -12.82
CA MET A 112 -6.92 18.34 -14.07
C MET A 112 -7.72 18.79 -15.28
N LEU A 113 -9.02 18.46 -15.36
CA LEU A 113 -9.91 18.95 -16.43
C LEU A 113 -10.20 20.44 -16.33
N SER A 114 -9.97 21.04 -15.17
CA SER A 114 -10.30 22.45 -14.89
C SER A 114 -9.07 23.35 -14.87
N ASP A 115 -7.87 22.81 -15.18
CA ASP A 115 -6.61 23.56 -15.22
C ASP A 115 -6.65 24.68 -16.28
N PRO A 116 -6.68 25.96 -15.86
CA PRO A 116 -6.85 27.08 -16.77
C PRO A 116 -5.65 27.27 -17.71
N ASP A 117 -4.45 26.97 -17.24
CA ASP A 117 -3.23 27.15 -18.03
C ASP A 117 -3.12 26.10 -19.13
N PHE A 118 -3.45 24.84 -18.83
CA PHE A 118 -3.48 23.77 -19.81
C PHE A 118 -4.58 23.96 -20.85
N LEU A 119 -5.77 24.38 -20.43
CA LEU A 119 -6.88 24.73 -21.32
C LEU A 119 -6.52 25.91 -22.26
N LEU A 120 -5.84 26.92 -21.73
CA LEU A 120 -5.36 28.05 -22.54
C LEU A 120 -4.35 27.61 -23.58
N GLN A 121 -3.44 26.70 -23.23
CA GLN A 121 -2.48 26.15 -24.19
C GLN A 121 -3.17 25.38 -25.32
N ILE A 122 -4.17 24.54 -25.01
CA ILE A 122 -4.96 23.82 -26.01
C ILE A 122 -5.69 24.81 -26.92
N LYS A 123 -6.38 25.80 -26.34
CA LYS A 123 -7.14 26.81 -27.10
C LYS A 123 -6.25 27.63 -28.05
N THR A 124 -5.11 28.08 -27.55
CA THR A 124 -4.15 28.88 -28.32
C THR A 124 -3.58 28.06 -29.49
N GLU A 125 -3.21 26.81 -29.26
CA GLU A 125 -2.67 25.95 -30.32
C GLU A 125 -3.73 25.59 -31.34
N HIS A 126 -4.98 25.33 -30.93
CA HIS A 126 -6.12 25.09 -31.81
C HIS A 126 -6.39 26.26 -32.74
N GLN A 127 -6.47 27.49 -32.19
CA GLN A 127 -6.67 28.71 -32.96
C GLN A 127 -5.50 29.00 -33.90
N LYS A 128 -4.26 28.72 -33.50
CA LYS A 128 -3.06 28.98 -34.28
C LYS A 128 -2.90 28.05 -35.47
N GLN A 129 -3.20 26.74 -35.27
CA GLN A 129 -2.97 25.75 -36.32
C GLN A 129 -4.18 25.49 -37.22
N CYS A 130 -5.37 25.88 -36.82
CA CYS A 130 -6.64 25.61 -37.52
C CYS A 130 -6.77 24.13 -37.92
N VAL A 131 -6.59 23.23 -36.90
CA VAL A 131 -6.72 21.78 -37.05
C VAL A 131 -7.71 21.24 -36.01
N CYS A 132 -8.28 20.05 -36.24
CA CYS A 132 -9.27 19.44 -35.38
C CYS A 132 -8.80 19.37 -33.93
N ILE A 133 -9.72 19.59 -33.01
CA ILE A 133 -9.44 19.69 -31.57
C ILE A 133 -8.88 18.38 -31.00
N GLU A 134 -9.30 17.24 -31.51
CA GLU A 134 -8.81 15.91 -31.11
C GLU A 134 -7.30 15.78 -31.27
N TRP A 135 -6.77 16.24 -32.42
CA TRP A 135 -5.32 16.23 -32.69
C TRP A 135 -4.57 17.17 -31.75
N VAL A 136 -5.12 18.37 -31.48
CA VAL A 136 -4.48 19.35 -30.60
C VAL A 136 -4.42 18.85 -29.17
N VAL A 137 -5.52 18.29 -28.65
CA VAL A 137 -5.59 17.71 -27.31
C VAL A 137 -4.59 16.56 -27.17
N GLN A 138 -4.58 15.63 -28.12
CA GLN A 138 -3.66 14.49 -28.10
C GLN A 138 -2.19 14.95 -28.09
N LYS A 139 -1.83 15.90 -28.96
CA LYS A 139 -0.48 16.47 -29.02
C LYS A 139 -0.07 17.12 -27.71
N LYS A 140 -0.93 17.96 -27.12
CA LYS A 140 -0.63 18.67 -25.86
C LYS A 140 -0.50 17.72 -24.68
N VAL A 141 -1.34 16.71 -24.61
CA VAL A 141 -1.23 15.64 -23.61
C VAL A 141 0.08 14.88 -23.77
N GLU A 142 0.46 14.53 -24.97
CA GLU A 142 1.71 13.82 -25.21
C GLU A 142 2.95 14.66 -24.85
N GLU A 143 2.95 15.97 -25.20
CA GLU A 143 3.99 16.92 -24.81
C GLU A 143 4.12 17.01 -23.27
N ALA A 144 3.00 17.12 -22.54
CA ALA A 144 2.99 17.18 -21.09
C ALA A 144 3.47 15.86 -20.46
N CYS A 145 3.01 14.72 -20.96
CA CYS A 145 3.44 13.40 -20.49
C CYS A 145 4.94 13.16 -20.72
N GLN A 146 5.47 13.54 -21.86
CA GLN A 146 6.90 13.43 -22.17
C GLN A 146 7.74 14.31 -21.24
N MET A 147 7.30 15.53 -20.95
CA MET A 147 7.98 16.44 -20.03
C MET A 147 8.07 15.82 -18.63
N LEU A 148 6.96 15.31 -18.12
CA LEU A 148 6.92 14.67 -16.78
C LEU A 148 7.79 13.41 -16.73
N ARG A 149 7.74 12.55 -17.73
CA ARG A 149 8.58 11.34 -17.80
C ARG A 149 10.08 11.64 -17.93
N SER A 150 10.45 12.75 -18.57
CA SER A 150 11.85 13.14 -18.74
C SER A 150 12.55 13.52 -17.42
N ALA A 151 11.78 13.82 -16.38
CA ALA A 151 12.30 14.12 -15.06
C ALA A 151 12.85 12.88 -14.30
N ASN A 152 12.65 11.65 -14.82
CA ASN A 152 13.05 10.38 -14.22
C ASN A 152 12.58 10.20 -12.76
N ASP A 153 11.48 10.81 -12.41
CA ASP A 153 10.84 10.73 -11.10
C ASP A 153 9.63 9.78 -11.19
N PRO A 154 9.53 8.74 -10.33
CA PRO A 154 8.41 7.81 -10.33
C PRO A 154 7.06 8.49 -10.10
N TYR A 155 6.99 9.52 -9.26
CA TYR A 155 5.78 10.29 -9.00
C TYR A 155 5.32 11.08 -10.23
N LEU A 156 6.24 11.76 -10.92
CA LEU A 156 5.92 12.51 -12.12
C LEU A 156 5.54 11.57 -13.28
N THR A 157 6.10 10.36 -13.31
CA THR A 157 5.69 9.32 -14.27
C THR A 157 4.25 8.88 -14.02
N GLU A 158 3.84 8.68 -12.76
CA GLU A 158 2.46 8.34 -12.39
C GLU A 158 1.49 9.48 -12.74
N ARG A 159 1.88 10.74 -12.54
CA ARG A 159 1.09 11.91 -12.97
C ARG A 159 0.93 12.01 -14.49
N ALA A 160 1.94 11.61 -15.25
CA ALA A 160 1.81 11.52 -16.70
C ALA A 160 0.75 10.47 -17.12
N GLU A 161 0.65 9.36 -16.40
CA GLU A 161 -0.39 8.35 -16.62
C GLU A 161 -1.78 8.92 -16.29
N ASP A 162 -1.93 9.63 -15.16
CA ASP A 162 -3.18 10.29 -14.78
C ASP A 162 -3.67 11.28 -15.85
N ILE A 163 -2.78 12.15 -16.36
CA ILE A 163 -3.12 13.11 -17.42
C ILE A 163 -3.56 12.38 -18.70
N SER A 164 -2.84 11.32 -19.05
CA SER A 164 -3.18 10.49 -20.21
C SER A 164 -4.57 9.86 -20.06
N ASP A 165 -4.92 9.36 -18.89
CA ASP A 165 -6.22 8.75 -18.60
C ASP A 165 -7.36 9.77 -18.67
N VAL A 166 -7.19 10.92 -18.02
CA VAL A 166 -8.19 11.97 -17.93
C VAL A 166 -8.53 12.53 -19.32
N TYR A 167 -7.53 13.00 -20.05
CA TYR A 167 -7.75 13.58 -21.38
C TYR A 167 -8.06 12.53 -22.43
N GLY A 168 -7.60 11.32 -22.21
CA GLY A 168 -8.03 10.19 -22.99
C GLY A 168 -9.52 9.94 -22.92
N LYS A 169 -10.13 10.12 -21.75
CA LYS A 169 -11.59 10.01 -21.60
C LYS A 169 -12.31 11.16 -22.31
N VAL A 170 -11.73 12.37 -22.31
CA VAL A 170 -12.27 13.51 -23.11
C VAL A 170 -12.28 13.17 -24.61
N LEU A 171 -11.19 12.56 -25.11
CA LEU A 171 -11.11 12.14 -26.51
C LEU A 171 -12.14 11.05 -26.86
N ASP A 172 -12.40 10.11 -25.95
CA ASP A 172 -13.45 9.11 -26.13
C ASP A 172 -14.84 9.77 -26.24
N MET A 173 -15.12 10.80 -25.39
CA MET A 173 -16.36 11.56 -25.47
C MET A 173 -16.49 12.36 -26.76
N LEU A 174 -15.39 12.98 -27.24
CA LEU A 174 -15.35 13.67 -28.53
C LEU A 174 -15.67 12.73 -29.69
N ALA A 175 -15.19 11.48 -29.61
CA ALA A 175 -15.46 10.44 -30.60
C ALA A 175 -16.89 9.87 -30.54
N GLY A 176 -17.73 10.36 -29.61
CA GLY A 176 -19.11 9.87 -29.42
C GLY A 176 -19.19 8.48 -28.80
N SER A 177 -18.10 7.99 -28.18
CA SER A 177 -18.09 6.74 -27.47
C SER A 177 -18.83 6.90 -26.15
N SER A 178 -19.87 6.08 -25.90
CA SER A 178 -20.57 6.08 -24.62
C SER A 178 -19.60 5.71 -23.49
N CYS A 179 -19.81 6.33 -22.30
CA CYS A 179 -18.99 6.07 -21.11
C CYS A 179 -19.11 4.66 -20.57
N GLU A 180 -20.09 3.92 -21.00
CA GLU A 180 -20.41 2.61 -20.47
C GLU A 180 -19.67 1.56 -21.26
N HIS A 181 -19.00 0.66 -20.55
CA HIS A 181 -18.66 -0.65 -21.10
C HIS A 181 -19.99 -1.33 -21.42
N THR A 182 -20.38 -1.29 -22.69
CA THR A 182 -21.65 -1.86 -23.17
C THR A 182 -21.64 -3.39 -23.18
N ASP A 183 -20.46 -4.00 -23.05
CA ASP A 183 -20.35 -5.45 -23.03
C ASP A 183 -20.66 -5.98 -21.63
N GLU A 184 -21.65 -6.83 -21.52
CA GLU A 184 -21.96 -7.55 -20.28
C GLU A 184 -20.80 -8.48 -19.95
N VAL A 185 -20.04 -8.13 -18.91
CA VAL A 185 -18.99 -9.01 -18.37
C VAL A 185 -19.63 -10.25 -17.78
N PRO A 186 -19.26 -11.44 -18.25
CA PRO A 186 -19.76 -12.67 -17.67
C PRO A 186 -19.45 -12.75 -16.17
N LYS A 187 -20.39 -13.28 -15.39
CA LYS A 187 -20.15 -13.50 -13.96
C LYS A 187 -18.91 -14.38 -13.77
N ASN A 188 -18.06 -14.00 -12.83
CA ASN A 188 -16.80 -14.69 -12.52
C ASN A 188 -15.79 -14.69 -13.69
N ALA A 189 -15.82 -13.68 -14.56
CA ALA A 189 -14.84 -13.56 -15.64
C ALA A 189 -13.45 -13.21 -15.08
N VAL A 190 -12.41 -13.71 -15.76
CA VAL A 190 -11.04 -13.24 -15.62
C VAL A 190 -10.80 -12.18 -16.69
N LEU A 191 -10.67 -10.93 -16.27
CA LEU A 191 -10.47 -9.81 -17.18
C LEU A 191 -9.04 -9.77 -17.68
N ALA A 192 -8.83 -9.65 -18.97
CA ALA A 192 -7.52 -9.43 -19.57
C ALA A 192 -7.51 -8.12 -20.38
N ALA A 193 -6.52 -7.28 -20.18
CA ALA A 193 -6.36 -6.01 -20.89
C ALA A 193 -4.89 -5.59 -20.99
N ILE A 194 -4.57 -4.67 -21.90
CA ILE A 194 -3.25 -4.06 -21.96
C ILE A 194 -3.04 -3.19 -20.72
N SER A 195 -3.96 -2.28 -20.43
CA SER A 195 -3.96 -1.40 -19.26
C SER A 195 -5.40 -1.09 -18.85
N LEU A 196 -5.58 -0.66 -17.61
CA LEU A 196 -6.88 -0.22 -17.05
C LEU A 196 -6.68 1.07 -16.27
N SER A 197 -7.65 1.97 -16.40
CA SER A 197 -7.70 3.20 -15.60
C SER A 197 -8.31 2.95 -14.22
N PRO A 198 -8.11 3.86 -13.24
CA PRO A 198 -8.81 3.81 -11.96
C PRO A 198 -10.34 3.80 -12.08
N ALA A 199 -10.90 4.45 -13.11
CA ALA A 199 -12.34 4.43 -13.39
C ALA A 199 -12.82 3.00 -13.75
N ASP A 200 -12.01 2.26 -14.52
CA ASP A 200 -12.29 0.87 -14.86
C ASP A 200 -12.26 -0.03 -13.60
N ALA A 201 -11.38 0.25 -12.62
CA ALA A 201 -11.35 -0.48 -11.35
C ALA A 201 -12.65 -0.34 -10.55
N VAL A 202 -13.23 0.85 -10.52
CA VAL A 202 -14.54 1.07 -9.87
C VAL A 202 -15.64 0.31 -10.58
N TRP A 203 -15.63 0.35 -11.91
CA TRP A 203 -16.57 -0.42 -12.71
C TRP A 203 -16.44 -1.92 -12.43
N LEU A 204 -15.20 -2.46 -12.38
CA LEU A 204 -14.92 -3.86 -12.06
C LEU A 204 -15.47 -4.29 -10.69
N SER A 205 -15.40 -3.43 -9.68
CA SER A 205 -15.91 -3.74 -8.34
C SER A 205 -17.43 -4.01 -8.32
N LYS A 206 -18.16 -3.45 -9.29
CA LYS A 206 -19.61 -3.61 -9.46
C LYS A 206 -19.99 -4.83 -10.31
N HIS A 207 -19.05 -5.45 -11.02
CA HIS A 207 -19.32 -6.48 -12.03
C HIS A 207 -18.82 -7.89 -11.68
N ASN A 208 -18.53 -8.18 -10.38
CA ASN A 208 -18.14 -9.52 -9.91
C ASN A 208 -17.04 -10.20 -10.77
N VAL A 209 -15.99 -9.44 -11.08
CA VAL A 209 -14.81 -9.95 -11.79
C VAL A 209 -13.97 -10.80 -10.84
N SER A 210 -13.54 -11.99 -11.28
CA SER A 210 -12.78 -12.92 -10.44
C SER A 210 -11.30 -12.57 -10.34
N ALA A 211 -10.70 -12.05 -11.40
CA ALA A 211 -9.31 -11.58 -11.44
C ALA A 211 -9.09 -10.58 -12.57
N VAL A 212 -7.99 -9.83 -12.48
CA VAL A 212 -7.56 -8.88 -13.50
C VAL A 212 -6.12 -9.21 -13.92
N LEU A 213 -5.91 -9.30 -15.24
CA LEU A 213 -4.65 -9.60 -15.89
C LEU A 213 -4.26 -8.44 -16.78
N LEU A 214 -3.08 -7.86 -16.60
CA LEU A 214 -2.63 -6.70 -17.36
C LEU A 214 -1.25 -6.90 -17.99
N GLN A 215 -1.05 -6.32 -19.15
CA GLN A 215 0.26 -6.22 -19.76
C GLN A 215 1.09 -5.10 -19.12
N GLU A 216 0.47 -3.96 -18.85
CA GLU A 216 1.09 -2.76 -18.28
C GLU A 216 0.54 -2.49 -16.88
N GLY A 217 1.37 -1.92 -16.00
CA GLY A 217 0.96 -1.55 -14.64
C GLY A 217 2.12 -1.59 -13.66
N SER A 218 1.84 -1.19 -12.42
CA SER A 218 2.80 -1.23 -11.31
C SER A 218 2.16 -1.70 -10.01
N LYS A 219 2.98 -2.18 -9.06
CA LYS A 219 2.49 -2.60 -7.72
C LYS A 219 1.87 -1.47 -6.92
N ASN A 220 2.30 -0.25 -7.18
CA ASN A 220 1.91 0.95 -6.43
C ASN A 220 0.86 1.78 -7.17
N SER A 221 0.45 1.37 -8.39
CA SER A 221 -0.59 2.09 -9.15
C SER A 221 -1.90 2.20 -8.38
N HIS A 222 -2.66 3.25 -8.64
CA HIS A 222 -4.00 3.46 -8.07
C HIS A 222 -4.91 2.25 -8.31
N LEU A 223 -4.81 1.64 -9.49
CA LEU A 223 -5.53 0.40 -9.82
C LEU A 223 -5.16 -0.76 -8.87
N ALA A 224 -3.88 -0.96 -8.58
CA ALA A 224 -3.43 -2.03 -7.69
C ALA A 224 -3.89 -1.80 -6.24
N ILE A 225 -3.96 -0.55 -5.82
CA ILE A 225 -4.49 -0.17 -4.50
C ILE A 225 -5.99 -0.50 -4.41
N LEU A 226 -6.77 -0.13 -5.42
CA LEU A 226 -8.20 -0.42 -5.48
C LEU A 226 -8.48 -1.93 -5.60
N ALA A 227 -7.76 -2.66 -6.45
CA ALA A 227 -7.90 -4.11 -6.56
C ALA A 227 -7.66 -4.82 -5.22
N ARG A 228 -6.64 -4.40 -4.47
CA ARG A 228 -6.38 -4.91 -3.10
C ARG A 228 -7.50 -4.57 -2.12
N SER A 229 -8.08 -3.37 -2.18
CA SER A 229 -9.19 -2.98 -1.30
C SER A 229 -10.46 -3.77 -1.57
N TYR A 230 -10.70 -4.11 -2.84
CA TYR A 230 -11.85 -4.94 -3.26
C TYR A 230 -11.58 -6.44 -3.17
N GLY A 231 -10.35 -6.86 -2.84
CA GLY A 231 -9.96 -8.27 -2.76
C GLY A 231 -9.95 -8.98 -4.11
N ILE A 232 -9.73 -8.25 -5.21
CA ILE A 232 -9.64 -8.79 -6.57
C ILE A 232 -8.18 -9.13 -6.88
N PRO A 233 -7.84 -10.39 -7.22
CA PRO A 233 -6.50 -10.77 -7.67
C PRO A 233 -6.09 -9.95 -8.90
N LEU A 234 -4.88 -9.37 -8.85
CA LEU A 234 -4.32 -8.57 -9.94
C LEU A 234 -2.91 -9.03 -10.28
N ILE A 235 -2.67 -9.34 -11.54
CA ILE A 235 -1.37 -9.69 -12.10
C ILE A 235 -1.08 -8.77 -13.27
N PHE A 236 0.07 -8.10 -13.27
CA PHE A 236 0.51 -7.22 -14.37
C PHE A 236 1.87 -7.65 -14.93
N GLY A 237 2.30 -7.03 -16.05
CA GLY A 237 3.58 -7.36 -16.69
C GLY A 237 3.50 -8.61 -17.58
N ILE A 238 2.31 -8.99 -18.02
CA ILE A 238 2.10 -10.15 -18.91
C ILE A 238 2.31 -9.68 -20.35
N SER A 239 3.51 -9.89 -20.89
CA SER A 239 3.83 -9.47 -22.26
C SER A 239 3.00 -10.21 -23.30
N GLY A 240 2.44 -9.47 -24.27
CA GLY A 240 1.67 -10.03 -25.37
C GLY A 240 0.33 -10.66 -24.93
N ILE A 241 -0.31 -10.09 -23.91
CA ILE A 241 -1.54 -10.66 -23.31
C ILE A 241 -2.63 -10.94 -24.35
N GLU A 242 -2.80 -10.05 -25.34
CA GLU A 242 -3.82 -10.18 -26.40
C GLU A 242 -3.49 -11.28 -27.43
N ASP A 243 -2.20 -11.67 -27.56
CA ASP A 243 -1.76 -12.76 -28.44
C ASP A 243 -2.02 -14.15 -27.82
N TYR A 244 -2.16 -14.20 -26.49
CA TYR A 244 -2.22 -15.45 -25.75
C TYR A 244 -3.55 -15.73 -25.08
N ILE A 245 -4.34 -14.70 -24.79
CA ILE A 245 -5.63 -14.82 -24.10
C ILE A 245 -6.73 -14.26 -24.99
N HIS A 246 -7.74 -15.07 -25.26
CA HIS A 246 -8.91 -14.68 -26.06
C HIS A 246 -10.18 -14.78 -25.21
N SER A 247 -11.16 -13.93 -25.50
CA SER A 247 -12.45 -13.98 -24.81
C SER A 247 -13.10 -15.37 -24.97
N GLY A 248 -13.50 -15.95 -23.84
CA GLY A 248 -14.03 -17.31 -23.78
C GLY A 248 -13.01 -18.38 -23.35
N ASP A 249 -11.70 -18.08 -23.36
CA ASP A 249 -10.69 -19.02 -22.89
C ASP A 249 -10.88 -19.35 -21.41
N SER A 250 -10.65 -20.60 -21.03
CA SER A 250 -10.56 -20.97 -19.61
C SER A 250 -9.22 -20.50 -19.05
N VAL A 251 -9.25 -19.70 -17.97
CA VAL A 251 -8.05 -19.13 -17.36
C VAL A 251 -8.03 -19.37 -15.87
N ILE A 252 -6.84 -19.68 -15.35
CA ILE A 252 -6.52 -19.69 -13.92
C ILE A 252 -5.50 -18.57 -13.67
N ALA A 253 -5.80 -17.69 -12.71
CA ALA A 253 -4.93 -16.61 -12.27
C ALA A 253 -4.48 -16.85 -10.82
N ASP A 254 -3.18 -17.00 -10.60
CA ASP A 254 -2.57 -17.18 -9.30
C ASP A 254 -1.90 -15.86 -8.87
N GLY A 255 -2.64 -15.04 -8.14
CA GLY A 255 -2.20 -13.74 -7.63
C GLY A 255 -1.19 -13.83 -6.48
N GLU A 256 -0.83 -15.03 -6.00
CA GLU A 256 0.25 -15.22 -5.04
C GLU A 256 1.60 -15.42 -5.75
N THR A 257 1.60 -16.21 -6.82
CA THR A 257 2.82 -16.57 -7.57
C THR A 257 3.03 -15.73 -8.83
N GLY A 258 1.98 -15.10 -9.35
CA GLY A 258 2.00 -14.36 -10.62
C GLY A 258 1.85 -15.26 -11.85
N TYR A 259 1.57 -16.56 -11.69
CA TYR A 259 1.32 -17.45 -12.81
C TYR A 259 -0.11 -17.34 -13.35
N VAL A 260 -0.23 -17.40 -14.67
CA VAL A 260 -1.49 -17.44 -15.38
C VAL A 260 -1.49 -18.64 -16.32
N PHE A 261 -2.48 -19.51 -16.17
CA PHE A 261 -2.65 -20.70 -17.02
C PHE A 261 -3.82 -20.46 -17.96
N VAL A 262 -3.53 -20.44 -19.26
CA VAL A 262 -4.52 -20.29 -20.32
C VAL A 262 -4.82 -21.67 -20.90
N GLN A 263 -6.10 -22.01 -21.01
CA GLN A 263 -6.55 -23.34 -21.44
C GLN A 263 -5.90 -24.47 -20.60
N PRO A 264 -6.02 -24.43 -19.25
CA PRO A 264 -5.36 -25.40 -18.38
C PRO A 264 -5.83 -26.82 -18.69
N ASP A 265 -4.91 -27.77 -18.66
CA ASP A 265 -5.24 -29.17 -18.76
C ASP A 265 -6.06 -29.65 -17.54
N LYS A 266 -6.66 -30.86 -17.66
CA LYS A 266 -7.49 -31.40 -16.60
C LYS A 266 -6.75 -31.55 -15.27
N LYS A 267 -5.47 -31.94 -15.32
CA LYS A 267 -4.63 -32.12 -14.12
C LYS A 267 -4.41 -30.79 -13.42
N THR A 268 -3.94 -29.78 -14.13
CA THR A 268 -3.73 -28.41 -13.59
C THR A 268 -5.05 -27.83 -13.08
N SER A 269 -6.14 -27.99 -13.81
CA SER A 269 -7.46 -27.53 -13.41
C SER A 269 -7.94 -28.17 -12.10
N ASP A 270 -7.73 -29.48 -11.92
CA ASP A 270 -8.11 -30.21 -10.71
C ASP A 270 -7.20 -29.84 -9.52
N GLU A 271 -5.91 -29.65 -9.74
CA GLU A 271 -4.96 -29.17 -8.72
C GLU A 271 -5.35 -27.78 -8.21
N TYR A 272 -5.65 -26.85 -9.10
CA TYR A 272 -6.04 -25.48 -8.72
C TYR A 272 -7.45 -25.41 -8.12
N ARG A 273 -8.37 -26.29 -8.54
CA ARG A 273 -9.69 -26.44 -7.87
C ARG A 273 -9.52 -26.85 -6.41
N LYS A 274 -8.59 -27.77 -6.14
CA LYS A 274 -8.29 -28.22 -4.80
C LYS A 274 -7.66 -27.09 -3.96
N LYS A 275 -6.68 -26.37 -4.52
CA LYS A 275 -6.07 -25.19 -3.88
C LYS A 275 -7.12 -24.10 -3.56
N GLU A 276 -8.03 -23.82 -4.48
CA GLU A 276 -9.11 -22.84 -4.30
C GLU A 276 -10.05 -23.26 -3.16
N ALA A 277 -10.46 -24.54 -3.11
CA ALA A 277 -11.29 -25.07 -2.03
C ALA A 277 -10.55 -25.03 -0.67
N GLU A 278 -9.26 -25.35 -0.64
CA GLU A 278 -8.41 -25.25 0.54
C GLU A 278 -8.26 -23.78 0.99
N TYR A 279 -8.06 -22.85 0.07
CA TYR A 279 -7.97 -21.41 0.33
C TYR A 279 -9.28 -20.87 0.93
N GLU A 280 -10.43 -21.19 0.31
CA GLU A 280 -11.75 -20.78 0.84
C GLU A 280 -12.06 -21.40 2.21
N THR A 281 -11.69 -22.66 2.40
CA THR A 281 -11.85 -23.35 3.70
C THR A 281 -10.96 -22.70 4.76
N HIS A 282 -9.71 -22.38 4.38
CA HIS A 282 -8.77 -21.68 5.28
C HIS A 282 -9.28 -20.27 5.63
N LYS A 283 -9.77 -19.51 4.64
CA LYS A 283 -10.36 -18.18 4.85
C LYS A 283 -11.56 -18.22 5.81
N LYS A 284 -12.47 -19.17 5.63
CA LYS A 284 -13.61 -19.40 6.54
C LYS A 284 -13.14 -19.75 7.95
N ARG A 285 -12.11 -20.59 8.07
CA ARG A 285 -11.52 -20.96 9.35
C ARG A 285 -10.89 -19.77 10.06
N LEU A 286 -10.14 -18.94 9.31
CA LEU A 286 -9.53 -17.72 9.84
C LEU A 286 -10.59 -16.73 10.35
N ALA A 287 -11.71 -16.57 9.64
CA ALA A 287 -12.79 -15.68 10.07
C ALA A 287 -13.36 -16.03 11.46
N LEU A 288 -13.26 -17.29 11.89
CA LEU A 288 -13.67 -17.70 13.24
C LEU A 288 -12.77 -17.13 14.36
N PHE A 289 -11.59 -16.61 14.00
CA PHE A 289 -10.65 -16.01 14.94
C PHE A 289 -10.82 -14.48 15.07
N ALA A 290 -11.54 -13.81 14.18
CA ALA A 290 -11.71 -12.35 14.22
C ALA A 290 -12.27 -11.86 15.57
N GLY A 291 -13.31 -12.54 16.10
CA GLY A 291 -13.93 -12.21 17.39
C GLY A 291 -13.23 -12.78 18.62
N LYS A 292 -12.16 -13.58 18.45
CA LYS A 292 -11.48 -14.22 19.58
C LYS A 292 -10.29 -13.38 20.04
N ARG A 293 -10.00 -13.45 21.36
CA ARG A 293 -8.73 -12.94 21.89
C ARG A 293 -7.56 -13.77 21.38
N ALA A 294 -6.43 -13.12 21.18
CA ALA A 294 -5.18 -13.79 20.85
C ALA A 294 -4.62 -14.47 22.09
N GLN A 295 -4.55 -15.79 22.08
CA GLN A 295 -4.02 -16.57 23.20
C GLN A 295 -3.35 -17.85 22.72
N THR A 296 -2.37 -18.33 23.49
CA THR A 296 -1.76 -19.63 23.28
C THR A 296 -2.75 -20.76 23.60
N LYS A 297 -2.38 -21.99 23.24
CA LYS A 297 -3.19 -23.19 23.52
C LYS A 297 -3.51 -23.39 25.03
N ASP A 298 -2.62 -22.95 25.89
CA ASP A 298 -2.72 -22.99 27.34
C ASP A 298 -3.31 -21.69 27.95
N GLY A 299 -3.86 -20.80 27.14
CA GLY A 299 -4.61 -19.62 27.56
C GLY A 299 -3.78 -18.39 27.93
N PHE A 300 -2.48 -18.36 27.64
CA PHE A 300 -1.68 -17.15 27.82
C PHE A 300 -2.09 -16.08 26.81
N GLU A 301 -2.59 -14.93 27.32
CA GLU A 301 -3.08 -13.83 26.47
C GLU A 301 -1.95 -12.99 25.88
N ILE A 302 -2.13 -12.56 24.63
CA ILE A 302 -1.22 -11.74 23.84
C ILE A 302 -2.03 -10.60 23.22
N ASN A 303 -1.45 -9.40 23.17
CA ASN A 303 -2.11 -8.28 22.51
C ASN A 303 -1.74 -8.24 21.02
N LEU A 304 -2.72 -8.31 20.16
CA LEU A 304 -2.55 -8.12 18.71
C LEU A 304 -3.18 -6.80 18.26
N TYR A 305 -2.32 -5.85 17.97
CA TYR A 305 -2.68 -4.52 17.49
C TYR A 305 -2.57 -4.42 15.98
N ALA A 306 -3.26 -3.43 15.40
CA ALA A 306 -3.13 -3.12 13.99
C ALA A 306 -2.18 -1.93 13.74
N ASN A 307 -1.47 -1.98 12.61
CA ASN A 307 -0.82 -0.85 11.99
C ASN A 307 -1.80 -0.20 11.02
N ILE A 308 -1.95 1.12 11.09
CA ILE A 308 -2.84 1.89 10.24
C ILE A 308 -2.15 3.17 9.72
N GLY A 309 -2.62 3.68 8.59
CA GLY A 309 -2.29 4.99 8.03
C GLY A 309 -3.52 5.86 7.77
N SER A 310 -4.73 5.36 8.02
CA SER A 310 -5.98 6.10 7.76
C SER A 310 -7.09 5.71 8.73
N VAL A 311 -8.14 6.54 8.78
CA VAL A 311 -9.36 6.28 9.54
C VAL A 311 -10.06 5.01 9.08
N GLU A 312 -10.10 4.77 7.77
CA GLU A 312 -10.74 3.57 7.20
C GLU A 312 -10.01 2.28 7.62
N GLU A 313 -8.68 2.31 7.65
CA GLU A 313 -7.90 1.18 8.15
C GLU A 313 -8.18 0.89 9.64
N ALA A 314 -8.56 1.90 10.44
CA ALA A 314 -9.00 1.69 11.83
C ALA A 314 -10.34 0.93 11.88
N ARG A 315 -11.28 1.22 10.97
CA ARG A 315 -12.56 0.49 10.86
C ARG A 315 -12.31 -0.98 10.47
N ILE A 316 -11.42 -1.21 9.50
CA ILE A 316 -11.02 -2.55 9.08
C ILE A 316 -10.34 -3.29 10.24
N ALA A 317 -9.41 -2.65 10.94
CA ALA A 317 -8.73 -3.25 12.09
C ALA A 317 -9.71 -3.69 13.19
N LEU A 318 -10.71 -2.88 13.48
CA LEU A 318 -11.76 -3.22 14.45
C LEU A 318 -12.57 -4.44 13.98
N LYS A 319 -12.94 -4.50 12.69
CA LYS A 319 -13.68 -5.63 12.09
C LYS A 319 -12.88 -6.92 12.12
N GLU A 320 -11.57 -6.86 11.87
CA GLU A 320 -10.64 -8.00 11.93
C GLU A 320 -10.27 -8.39 13.38
N GLY A 321 -10.83 -7.69 14.36
CA GLY A 321 -10.68 -8.02 15.78
C GLY A 321 -9.33 -7.63 16.37
N ALA A 322 -8.79 -6.47 16.02
CA ALA A 322 -7.63 -5.88 16.68
C ALA A 322 -7.94 -5.50 18.12
N ASP A 323 -6.99 -5.74 19.03
CA ASP A 323 -7.09 -5.33 20.43
C ASP A 323 -6.85 -3.82 20.62
N GLY A 324 -6.37 -3.14 19.58
CA GLY A 324 -6.07 -1.71 19.53
C GLY A 324 -5.27 -1.35 18.27
N ILE A 325 -4.76 -0.12 18.24
CA ILE A 325 -3.82 0.35 17.24
C ILE A 325 -2.44 0.47 17.89
N GLY A 326 -1.48 -0.33 17.43
CA GLY A 326 -0.11 -0.28 17.95
C GLY A 326 0.81 0.66 17.17
N LEU A 327 0.39 1.06 15.97
CA LEU A 327 1.07 2.06 15.16
C LEU A 327 0.07 2.78 14.24
N PHE A 328 -0.18 4.05 14.51
CA PHE A 328 -0.78 4.94 13.54
C PHE A 328 0.32 5.78 12.89
N ARG A 329 0.53 5.58 11.60
CA ARG A 329 1.50 6.31 10.78
C ARG A 329 0.89 7.64 10.35
N THR A 330 1.48 8.75 10.79
CA THR A 330 0.95 10.09 10.55
C THR A 330 1.50 10.75 9.29
N GLU A 331 2.48 10.15 8.62
CA GLU A 331 3.14 10.70 7.43
C GLU A 331 2.14 11.11 6.35
N PHE A 332 1.10 10.30 6.17
CA PHE A 332 0.06 10.56 5.16
C PHE A 332 -0.72 11.86 5.40
N LEU A 333 -0.78 12.35 6.63
CA LEU A 333 -1.41 13.64 6.94
C LEU A 333 -0.58 14.84 6.45
N PHE A 334 0.74 14.64 6.33
CA PHE A 334 1.68 15.66 5.89
C PHE A 334 1.98 15.59 4.39
N MET A 335 1.68 14.47 3.73
CA MET A 335 1.88 14.27 2.30
C MET A 335 0.68 14.67 1.44
N ASN A 336 -0.53 14.72 2.00
CA ASN A 336 -1.80 14.82 1.27
C ASN A 336 -2.43 16.23 1.24
N SER A 337 -1.67 17.31 1.41
CA SER A 337 -2.24 18.66 1.50
C SER A 337 -2.82 19.21 0.18
N GLU A 338 -2.63 18.55 -0.96
CA GLU A 338 -3.23 18.97 -2.24
C GLU A 338 -4.65 18.42 -2.47
N ASN A 339 -5.16 17.52 -1.62
CA ASN A 339 -6.38 16.74 -1.90
C ASN A 339 -7.57 16.98 -0.96
N THR A 340 -7.55 17.99 -0.10
CA THR A 340 -8.75 18.37 0.65
C THR A 340 -9.54 19.39 -0.17
N GLY A 341 -10.61 18.94 -0.85
CA GLY A 341 -11.47 19.71 -1.76
C GLY A 341 -12.21 20.91 -1.15
N HIS A 342 -11.53 21.70 -0.32
CA HIS A 342 -11.98 22.96 0.23
C HIS A 342 -11.13 24.16 -0.23
N ALA A 343 -10.46 24.06 -1.38
CA ALA A 343 -9.77 25.19 -2.00
C ALA A 343 -10.79 26.16 -2.63
N GLN A 344 -11.51 26.92 -1.82
CA GLN A 344 -12.23 28.13 -2.27
C GLN A 344 -11.68 29.44 -1.70
N SER A 345 -10.50 29.43 -1.11
CA SER A 345 -9.78 30.67 -0.80
C SER A 345 -8.27 30.42 -0.75
N ALA A 346 -7.50 31.36 -1.25
CA ALA A 346 -6.03 31.37 -1.23
C ALA A 346 -5.40 31.32 0.18
N GLU A 347 -6.21 31.12 1.22
CA GLU A 347 -5.80 30.99 2.63
C GLU A 347 -5.56 29.53 3.08
N TYR A 348 -5.85 28.51 2.27
CA TYR A 348 -5.77 27.08 2.66
C TYR A 348 -4.53 26.32 2.18
N THR A 349 -3.45 27.00 1.85
CA THR A 349 -2.15 26.36 1.52
C THR A 349 -1.36 25.89 2.75
N GLN A 350 -2.00 25.81 3.93
CA GLN A 350 -1.36 25.47 5.22
C GLN A 350 -1.79 24.13 5.84
N THR A 351 -2.25 23.15 5.05
CA THR A 351 -2.94 21.96 5.59
C THR A 351 -2.07 20.95 6.35
N ALA A 352 -0.78 20.86 6.08
CA ALA A 352 0.12 20.01 6.88
C ALA A 352 0.42 20.62 8.27
N ALA A 353 0.31 21.94 8.40
CA ALA A 353 0.43 22.69 9.65
C ALA A 353 -0.94 22.92 10.34
N ASP A 354 -2.04 22.38 9.81
CA ASP A 354 -3.38 22.60 10.36
C ASP A 354 -3.63 21.67 11.57
N GLU A 355 -3.57 22.26 12.75
CA GLU A 355 -3.89 21.59 14.03
C GLU A 355 -5.29 20.98 13.99
N GLU A 356 -6.27 21.64 13.37
CA GLU A 356 -7.66 21.20 13.37
C GLU A 356 -7.88 19.97 12.49
N ALA A 357 -7.25 19.91 11.32
CA ALA A 357 -7.32 18.74 10.44
C ALA A 357 -6.68 17.49 11.09
N GLN A 358 -5.52 17.66 11.72
CA GLN A 358 -4.86 16.60 12.48
C GLN A 358 -5.71 16.16 13.68
N PHE A 359 -6.24 17.10 14.46
CA PHE A 359 -7.11 16.85 15.60
C PHE A 359 -8.34 16.03 15.20
N ASN A 360 -9.03 16.42 14.12
CA ASN A 360 -10.23 15.72 13.66
C ASN A 360 -9.94 14.28 13.24
N THR A 361 -8.83 14.04 12.54
CA THR A 361 -8.40 12.70 12.15
C THR A 361 -8.09 11.82 13.36
N TYR A 362 -7.30 12.33 14.31
CA TYR A 362 -6.95 11.59 15.53
C TYR A 362 -8.18 11.29 16.39
N LYS A 363 -9.07 12.28 16.55
CA LYS A 363 -10.35 12.14 17.27
C LYS A 363 -11.22 11.06 16.64
N GLU A 364 -11.34 11.02 15.32
CA GLU A 364 -12.15 10.02 14.64
C GLU A 364 -11.62 8.59 14.87
N VAL A 365 -10.30 8.38 14.74
CA VAL A 365 -9.67 7.08 15.04
C VAL A 365 -9.91 6.68 16.49
N LEU A 366 -9.76 7.60 17.44
CA LEU A 366 -10.00 7.33 18.87
C LEU A 366 -11.45 6.97 19.16
N ASN A 367 -12.41 7.66 18.52
CA ASN A 367 -13.84 7.33 18.64
C ASN A 367 -14.16 5.94 18.08
N ILE A 368 -13.58 5.55 16.92
CA ILE A 368 -13.74 4.21 16.35
C ILE A 368 -13.20 3.15 17.31
N MET A 369 -12.04 3.37 17.89
CA MET A 369 -11.37 2.40 18.77
C MET A 369 -11.94 2.39 20.20
N GLY A 370 -12.59 3.46 20.63
CA GLY A 370 -13.22 3.61 21.94
C GLY A 370 -12.21 3.46 23.08
N LYS A 371 -12.38 2.45 23.96
CA LYS A 371 -11.46 2.20 25.10
C LYS A 371 -10.16 1.49 24.72
N ARG A 372 -10.05 0.98 23.51
CA ARG A 372 -8.84 0.27 23.03
C ARG A 372 -7.68 1.24 22.89
N PRO A 373 -6.44 0.79 23.20
CA PRO A 373 -5.27 1.66 23.07
C PRO A 373 -5.01 2.04 21.60
N VAL A 374 -4.62 3.29 21.39
CA VAL A 374 -4.19 3.83 20.10
C VAL A 374 -2.84 4.50 20.27
N VAL A 375 -1.80 3.91 19.70
CA VAL A 375 -0.46 4.48 19.66
C VAL A 375 -0.29 5.28 18.38
N ILE A 376 -0.14 6.60 18.50
CA ILE A 376 0.09 7.50 17.37
C ILE A 376 1.57 7.88 17.34
N ARG A 377 2.23 7.57 16.23
CA ARG A 377 3.61 7.96 15.98
C ARG A 377 3.64 9.39 15.48
N THR A 378 4.48 10.24 16.09
CA THR A 378 4.76 11.56 15.54
C THR A 378 5.44 11.43 14.19
N LEU A 379 5.50 12.50 13.42
CA LEU A 379 5.98 12.51 12.04
C LEU A 379 7.29 11.72 11.86
N ASP A 380 7.29 10.75 10.94
CA ASP A 380 8.45 9.96 10.55
C ASP A 380 8.69 10.08 9.04
N ALA A 381 9.10 11.27 8.61
CA ALA A 381 9.46 11.53 7.22
C ALA A 381 10.71 12.42 7.18
N GLY A 382 11.44 12.36 6.06
CA GLY A 382 12.46 13.34 5.72
C GLY A 382 11.84 14.53 5.00
N ALA A 383 12.57 15.62 4.91
CA ALA A 383 12.15 16.83 4.20
C ALA A 383 11.85 16.58 2.70
N ASP A 384 12.47 15.56 2.10
CA ASP A 384 12.26 15.10 0.73
C ASP A 384 10.85 14.60 0.43
N LYS A 385 10.14 14.11 1.46
CA LYS A 385 8.77 13.56 1.35
C LYS A 385 7.68 14.56 1.77
N ILE A 386 8.05 15.70 2.33
CA ILE A 386 7.11 16.70 2.82
C ILE A 386 7.06 17.87 1.81
N VAL A 387 6.26 17.69 0.75
CA VAL A 387 6.23 18.62 -0.39
C VAL A 387 5.60 19.97 -0.05
N ASN A 388 4.82 20.07 1.02
CA ASN A 388 3.88 21.17 1.22
C ASN A 388 4.22 22.13 2.38
N ILE A 389 5.38 21.99 2.97
CA ILE A 389 5.88 22.96 3.95
C ILE A 389 7.06 23.70 3.28
N PRO A 390 6.86 24.96 2.83
CA PRO A 390 7.88 25.71 2.08
C PRO A 390 9.23 25.80 2.83
N GLU A 391 9.18 25.87 4.15
CA GLU A 391 10.35 25.97 5.02
C GLU A 391 11.26 24.72 4.97
N LEU A 392 10.71 23.57 4.55
CA LEU A 392 11.43 22.30 4.47
C LEU A 392 12.01 22.00 3.08
N LYS A 393 11.64 22.76 2.05
CA LYS A 393 12.04 22.49 0.64
C LYS A 393 13.54 22.68 0.37
N GLU A 394 14.26 23.40 1.21
CA GLU A 394 15.67 23.72 1.00
C GLU A 394 16.63 22.67 1.57
N GLU A 395 16.13 21.67 2.31
CA GLU A 395 16.93 20.65 3.00
C GLU A 395 17.10 19.34 2.20
N ALA A 396 17.33 19.41 0.89
CA ALA A 396 17.59 18.21 0.10
C ALA A 396 18.88 17.51 0.52
N GLU A 397 18.75 16.40 1.23
CA GLU A 397 19.87 15.62 1.73
C GLU A 397 20.36 14.55 0.75
N LYS A 398 21.69 14.34 0.66
CA LYS A 398 22.27 13.28 -0.18
C LYS A 398 21.87 11.88 0.26
N ASN A 399 21.62 11.69 1.56
CA ASN A 399 21.20 10.42 2.18
C ASN A 399 19.99 10.66 3.10
N PRO A 400 18.77 10.79 2.56
CA PRO A 400 17.58 11.12 3.36
C PRO A 400 17.31 10.16 4.53
N LEU A 401 17.72 8.88 4.38
CA LEU A 401 17.54 7.87 5.44
C LEU A 401 18.44 8.09 6.67
N LEU A 402 19.57 8.80 6.51
CA LEU A 402 20.53 9.08 7.58
C LEU A 402 20.56 10.54 8.01
N GLY A 403 19.81 11.39 7.32
CA GLY A 403 19.82 12.83 7.48
C GLY A 403 18.84 13.38 8.52
N ASN A 404 18.36 14.61 8.27
CA ASN A 404 17.38 15.31 9.10
C ASN A 404 15.97 14.78 8.81
N ARG A 405 15.56 13.77 9.56
CA ARG A 405 14.24 13.13 9.44
C ARG A 405 13.64 12.80 10.79
N ALA A 406 12.35 12.48 10.81
CA ALA A 406 11.63 12.00 11.99
C ALA A 406 11.80 12.94 13.19
N ILE A 407 12.24 12.44 14.34
CA ILE A 407 12.39 13.26 15.55
C ILE A 407 13.41 14.40 15.37
N ARG A 408 14.47 14.20 14.56
CA ARG A 408 15.46 15.24 14.30
C ARG A 408 14.82 16.42 13.58
N LEU A 409 14.04 16.14 12.53
CA LEU A 409 13.27 17.12 11.79
C LEU A 409 12.24 17.82 12.69
N SER A 410 11.54 17.06 13.52
CA SER A 410 10.56 17.60 14.48
C SER A 410 11.19 18.55 15.49
N LEU A 411 12.39 18.25 15.98
CA LEU A 411 13.11 19.11 16.95
C LEU A 411 13.78 20.31 16.29
N SER A 412 14.18 20.21 15.01
CA SER A 412 14.72 21.36 14.25
C SER A 412 13.61 22.34 13.82
N HIS A 413 12.35 21.86 13.74
CA HIS A 413 11.17 22.68 13.41
C HIS A 413 10.10 22.58 14.51
N PRO A 414 10.35 23.17 15.69
CA PRO A 414 9.51 23.00 16.88
C PRO A 414 8.08 23.51 16.70
N ASP A 415 7.82 24.45 15.81
CA ASP A 415 6.48 24.98 15.57
C ASP A 415 5.59 23.95 14.85
N ILE A 416 6.12 23.24 13.86
CA ILE A 416 5.44 22.13 13.18
C ILE A 416 5.18 21.00 14.18
N PHE A 417 6.17 20.67 14.98
CA PHE A 417 6.04 19.61 15.98
C PHE A 417 5.02 19.98 17.07
N LYS A 418 5.03 21.22 17.57
CA LYS A 418 4.02 21.69 18.53
C LYS A 418 2.59 21.62 17.98
N THR A 419 2.40 21.97 16.71
CA THR A 419 1.09 21.84 16.05
C THR A 419 0.58 20.39 16.14
N GLN A 420 1.42 19.41 15.82
CA GLN A 420 1.07 18.00 15.95
C GLN A 420 0.81 17.59 17.41
N LEU A 421 1.67 18.03 18.34
CA LEU A 421 1.53 17.72 19.77
C LEU A 421 0.24 18.31 20.36
N ARG A 422 -0.14 19.53 20.00
CA ARG A 422 -1.39 20.18 20.41
C ARG A 422 -2.60 19.39 19.91
N ALA A 423 -2.59 19.01 18.63
CA ALA A 423 -3.65 18.18 18.05
C ALA A 423 -3.80 16.83 18.79
N LEU A 424 -2.67 16.17 19.11
CA LEU A 424 -2.66 14.90 19.87
C LEU A 424 -3.20 15.08 21.30
N LEU A 425 -2.77 16.14 22.01
CA LEU A 425 -3.22 16.44 23.36
C LEU A 425 -4.74 16.69 23.41
N ARG A 426 -5.28 17.46 22.46
CA ARG A 426 -6.71 17.73 22.30
C ARG A 426 -7.48 16.44 21.98
N ALA A 427 -6.97 15.63 21.04
CA ALA A 427 -7.62 14.39 20.66
C ALA A 427 -7.64 13.34 21.80
N GLY A 428 -6.65 13.39 22.69
CA GLY A 428 -6.50 12.45 23.79
C GLY A 428 -7.66 12.40 24.80
N VAL A 429 -8.60 13.36 24.76
CA VAL A 429 -9.83 13.31 25.60
C VAL A 429 -10.89 12.34 25.06
N TYR A 430 -10.75 11.91 23.79
CA TYR A 430 -11.74 11.07 23.11
C TYR A 430 -11.44 9.57 23.17
N GLY A 431 -10.29 9.15 23.75
CA GLY A 431 -9.94 7.73 23.84
C GLY A 431 -8.62 7.46 24.55
N ASN A 432 -8.14 6.22 24.47
CA ASN A 432 -6.90 5.77 25.11
C ASN A 432 -5.68 6.00 24.19
N LEU A 433 -5.27 7.25 24.08
CA LEU A 433 -4.14 7.68 23.26
C LEU A 433 -2.81 7.48 23.96
N LYS A 434 -1.81 7.05 23.18
CA LYS A 434 -0.38 7.06 23.52
C LYS A 434 0.42 7.74 22.41
N ILE A 435 1.40 8.54 22.77
CA ILE A 435 2.30 9.20 21.80
C ILE A 435 3.57 8.38 21.67
N MET A 436 4.07 8.18 20.45
CA MET A 436 5.30 7.45 20.16
C MET A 436 6.25 8.32 19.34
N LEU A 437 7.49 8.50 19.86
CA LEU A 437 8.53 9.28 19.21
C LEU A 437 9.37 8.35 18.31
N PRO A 438 9.51 8.63 16.99
CA PRO A 438 10.28 7.80 16.06
C PRO A 438 11.77 8.10 16.08
N LEU A 439 12.58 7.22 15.55
CA LEU A 439 14.00 7.37 15.21
C LEU A 439 14.88 7.92 16.35
N ILE A 440 14.57 7.57 17.59
CA ILE A 440 15.34 8.03 18.76
C ILE A 440 16.76 7.45 18.73
N THR A 441 17.74 8.30 18.99
CA THR A 441 19.15 7.93 19.11
C THR A 441 19.77 8.34 20.44
N ASP A 442 19.22 9.38 21.08
CA ASP A 442 19.74 9.94 22.34
C ASP A 442 18.62 10.30 23.32
N ILE A 443 18.96 10.30 24.61
CA ILE A 443 18.02 10.67 25.69
C ILE A 443 17.61 12.15 25.57
N GLY A 444 18.52 13.00 25.09
CA GLY A 444 18.25 14.43 24.89
C GLY A 444 17.06 14.67 23.96
N GLU A 445 16.88 13.83 22.92
CA GLU A 445 15.73 13.91 22.00
C GLU A 445 14.41 13.64 22.74
N ILE A 446 14.40 12.69 23.68
CA ILE A 446 13.21 12.37 24.49
C ILE A 446 12.90 13.54 25.45
N VAL A 447 13.92 14.10 26.09
CA VAL A 447 13.77 15.20 27.05
C VAL A 447 13.25 16.44 26.35
N GLN A 448 13.86 16.86 25.24
CA GLN A 448 13.42 18.02 24.45
C GLN A 448 11.99 17.84 23.93
N SER A 449 11.63 16.63 23.47
CA SER A 449 10.26 16.35 23.04
C SER A 449 9.25 16.52 24.18
N LYS A 450 9.59 16.06 25.39
CA LYS A 450 8.74 16.26 26.58
C LYS A 450 8.62 17.72 26.98
N GLU A 451 9.68 18.50 26.87
CA GLU A 451 9.63 19.95 27.10
C GLU A 451 8.67 20.65 26.14
N LEU A 452 8.68 20.26 24.85
CA LEU A 452 7.73 20.78 23.86
C LEU A 452 6.29 20.34 24.16
N ILE A 453 6.07 19.12 24.65
CA ILE A 453 4.75 18.66 25.12
C ILE A 453 4.26 19.54 26.27
N GLU A 454 5.10 19.85 27.26
CA GLU A 454 4.71 20.72 28.39
C GLU A 454 4.43 22.17 27.93
N GLN A 455 5.19 22.68 26.95
CA GLN A 455 4.88 23.98 26.33
C GLN A 455 3.51 23.94 25.63
N ALA A 456 3.23 22.93 24.84
CA ALA A 456 1.94 22.76 24.18
C ALA A 456 0.77 22.67 25.17
N LYS A 457 0.94 21.95 26.30
CA LYS A 457 -0.06 21.90 27.38
C LYS A 457 -0.32 23.28 27.99
N LYS A 458 0.76 24.05 28.23
CA LYS A 458 0.64 25.41 28.76
C LYS A 458 -0.13 26.33 27.82
N GLU A 459 0.20 26.32 26.53
CA GLU A 459 -0.49 27.09 25.50
C GLU A 459 -1.98 26.74 25.42
N LEU A 460 -2.34 25.44 25.40
CA LEU A 460 -3.72 24.97 25.38
C LEU A 460 -4.50 25.43 26.61
N LYS A 461 -3.85 25.38 27.79
CA LYS A 461 -4.45 25.81 29.06
C LYS A 461 -4.70 27.34 29.07
N GLU A 462 -3.76 28.14 28.58
CA GLU A 462 -3.88 29.60 28.47
C GLU A 462 -5.03 29.99 27.49
N GLN A 463 -5.26 29.17 26.46
CA GLN A 463 -6.33 29.35 25.49
C GLN A 463 -7.69 28.78 25.97
N GLY A 464 -7.74 28.13 27.13
CA GLY A 464 -8.98 27.50 27.65
C GLY A 464 -9.44 26.27 26.84
N ILE A 465 -8.53 25.65 26.06
CA ILE A 465 -8.84 24.48 25.24
C ILE A 465 -8.72 23.22 26.09
N VAL A 466 -9.72 22.33 26.00
CA VAL A 466 -9.74 21.05 26.72
C VAL A 466 -8.77 20.07 26.09
N PHE A 467 -7.93 19.42 26.90
CA PHE A 467 -6.96 18.44 26.47
C PHE A 467 -6.69 17.39 27.54
N ASN A 468 -6.03 16.28 27.19
CA ASN A 468 -5.61 15.25 28.13
C ASN A 468 -4.20 15.53 28.66
N GLU A 469 -4.07 15.81 29.96
CA GLU A 469 -2.78 16.10 30.60
C GLU A 469 -1.86 14.89 30.75
N ASN A 470 -2.43 13.65 30.73
CA ASN A 470 -1.73 12.44 31.16
C ASN A 470 -1.59 11.41 30.02
N ILE A 471 -1.12 11.85 28.84
CA ILE A 471 -0.88 10.94 27.72
C ILE A 471 0.50 10.27 27.89
N PRO A 472 0.59 8.93 27.90
CA PRO A 472 1.86 8.23 27.95
C PRO A 472 2.71 8.50 26.70
N VAL A 473 3.98 8.85 26.90
CA VAL A 473 4.95 9.09 25.84
C VAL A 473 5.97 7.96 25.83
N GLY A 474 6.02 7.20 24.73
CA GLY A 474 6.99 6.13 24.51
C GLY A 474 7.87 6.42 23.30
N ILE A 475 8.79 5.52 23.02
CA ILE A 475 9.73 5.63 21.90
C ILE A 475 9.66 4.43 20.96
N MET A 476 9.96 4.67 19.70
CA MET A 476 10.25 3.60 18.76
C MET A 476 11.75 3.26 18.87
N VAL A 477 12.03 2.00 19.21
CA VAL A 477 13.40 1.46 19.25
C VAL A 477 13.68 0.84 17.89
N GLU A 478 14.30 1.63 17.02
CA GLU A 478 14.53 1.27 15.62
C GLU A 478 15.94 1.65 15.13
N THR A 479 16.74 2.19 16.04
CA THR A 479 18.16 2.45 15.81
C THR A 479 19.01 1.55 16.70
N PRO A 480 20.21 1.11 16.25
CA PRO A 480 21.15 0.40 17.12
C PRO A 480 21.53 1.19 18.37
N ALA A 481 21.60 2.52 18.27
CA ALA A 481 21.90 3.41 19.40
C ALA A 481 20.83 3.30 20.49
N ALA A 482 19.53 3.38 20.12
CA ALA A 482 18.43 3.22 21.07
C ALA A 482 18.43 1.82 21.71
N ALA A 483 18.61 0.77 20.92
CA ALA A 483 18.61 -0.60 21.43
C ALA A 483 19.79 -0.87 22.39
N LEU A 484 20.98 -0.36 22.09
CA LEU A 484 22.16 -0.51 22.94
C LEU A 484 22.05 0.26 24.26
N THR A 485 21.35 1.39 24.26
CA THR A 485 21.15 2.24 25.43
C THR A 485 19.75 2.12 26.05
N ALA A 486 18.98 1.12 25.66
CA ALA A 486 17.58 0.90 26.04
C ALA A 486 17.35 0.96 27.57
N GLU A 487 18.27 0.44 28.38
CA GLU A 487 18.18 0.49 29.85
C GLU A 487 18.16 1.93 30.39
N ARG A 488 18.92 2.84 29.77
CA ARG A 488 18.92 4.26 30.14
C ARG A 488 17.67 4.96 29.64
N MET A 489 17.25 4.67 28.40
CA MET A 489 16.06 5.26 27.79
C MET A 489 14.76 4.83 28.48
N ALA A 490 14.72 3.61 29.06
CA ALA A 490 13.57 3.10 29.80
C ALA A 490 13.18 3.99 30.99
N LYS A 491 14.11 4.76 31.55
CA LYS A 491 13.84 5.72 32.64
C LYS A 491 13.08 6.96 32.15
N HIS A 492 13.09 7.21 30.84
CA HIS A 492 12.50 8.39 30.23
C HIS A 492 11.31 8.08 29.31
N ALA A 493 10.99 6.80 29.04
CA ALA A 493 9.91 6.39 28.17
C ALA A 493 8.84 5.61 28.95
N ALA A 494 7.57 5.83 28.65
CA ALA A 494 6.46 5.08 29.25
C ALA A 494 6.29 3.67 28.64
N PHE A 495 6.79 3.45 27.43
CA PHE A 495 6.77 2.15 26.74
C PHE A 495 7.79 2.15 25.60
N PHE A 496 8.12 0.94 25.12
CA PHE A 496 8.90 0.75 23.91
C PHE A 496 8.05 0.11 22.80
N SER A 497 8.29 0.52 21.55
CA SER A 497 7.82 -0.17 20.36
C SER A 497 9.01 -0.44 19.44
N ILE A 498 9.29 -1.70 19.14
CA ILE A 498 10.43 -2.07 18.32
C ILE A 498 10.05 -1.96 16.85
N GLY A 499 10.68 -1.04 16.13
CA GLY A 499 10.58 -0.88 14.67
C GLY A 499 11.55 -1.82 13.97
N SER A 500 11.19 -3.11 13.81
CA SER A 500 12.13 -4.14 13.32
C SER A 500 12.67 -3.87 11.94
N ASN A 501 11.93 -3.18 11.07
CA ASN A 501 12.38 -2.87 9.72
C ASN A 501 13.59 -1.92 9.71
N ASP A 502 13.44 -0.76 10.37
CA ASP A 502 14.47 0.25 10.43
C ASP A 502 15.63 -0.19 11.35
N LEU A 503 15.33 -0.92 12.44
CA LEU A 503 16.36 -1.56 13.24
C LEU A 503 17.23 -2.51 12.41
N THR A 504 16.63 -3.30 11.54
CA THR A 504 17.36 -4.20 10.63
C THR A 504 18.19 -3.39 9.62
N GLN A 505 17.58 -2.40 8.98
CA GLN A 505 18.21 -1.52 7.99
C GLN A 505 19.47 -0.85 8.55
N TYR A 506 19.35 -0.21 9.71
CA TYR A 506 20.47 0.51 10.33
C TYR A 506 21.52 -0.43 10.96
N THR A 507 21.10 -1.59 11.47
CA THR A 507 22.05 -2.58 12.04
C THR A 507 22.90 -3.21 10.96
N LEU A 508 22.32 -3.53 9.80
CA LEU A 508 23.03 -4.19 8.71
C LEU A 508 23.58 -3.21 7.68
N CYS A 509 23.30 -1.90 7.81
CA CYS A 509 23.68 -0.85 6.84
C CYS A 509 23.17 -1.17 5.43
N ILE A 510 21.92 -1.61 5.32
CA ILE A 510 21.29 -2.05 4.07
C ILE A 510 20.04 -1.20 3.81
N ASP A 511 19.98 -0.60 2.63
CA ASP A 511 18.75 0.02 2.16
C ASP A 511 17.78 -1.07 1.64
N ARG A 512 16.65 -1.22 2.32
CA ARG A 512 15.60 -2.21 1.98
C ARG A 512 14.88 -1.91 0.66
N GLU A 513 14.90 -0.65 0.21
CA GLU A 513 14.25 -0.22 -1.03
C GLU A 513 15.17 -0.39 -2.25
N SER A 514 16.46 -0.56 -2.03
CA SER A 514 17.44 -0.78 -3.09
C SER A 514 17.34 -2.19 -3.67
N THR A 515 17.07 -2.29 -4.97
CA THR A 515 16.97 -3.58 -5.69
C THR A 515 18.23 -4.43 -5.62
N SER A 516 19.41 -3.82 -5.47
CA SER A 516 20.70 -4.50 -5.41
C SER A 516 20.99 -5.10 -4.03
N SER A 517 20.61 -4.42 -2.94
CA SER A 517 20.92 -4.80 -1.56
C SER A 517 19.78 -5.46 -0.81
N ALA A 518 18.53 -5.34 -1.27
CA ALA A 518 17.35 -5.90 -0.60
C ALA A 518 17.46 -7.41 -0.29
N LYS A 519 18.22 -8.17 -1.08
CA LYS A 519 18.46 -9.60 -0.84
C LYS A 519 19.30 -9.88 0.42
N LEU A 520 20.02 -8.88 0.93
CA LEU A 520 20.85 -8.97 2.14
C LEU A 520 20.07 -8.54 3.40
N PHE A 521 18.86 -8.00 3.23
CA PHE A 521 18.00 -7.61 4.32
C PHE A 521 17.44 -8.84 5.04
N GLU A 522 17.95 -9.10 6.25
CA GLU A 522 17.62 -10.30 7.02
C GLU A 522 17.24 -9.93 8.46
N GLU A 523 15.95 -9.93 8.74
CA GLU A 523 15.38 -9.56 10.06
C GLU A 523 15.78 -10.54 11.19
N LEU A 524 16.05 -11.80 10.86
CA LEU A 524 16.49 -12.82 11.82
C LEU A 524 18.02 -12.88 11.99
N HIS A 525 18.74 -11.86 11.48
CA HIS A 525 20.19 -11.76 11.66
C HIS A 525 20.54 -11.71 13.16
N PRO A 526 21.60 -12.44 13.62
CA PRO A 526 21.97 -12.48 15.05
C PRO A 526 22.19 -11.12 15.70
N ALA A 527 22.74 -10.14 14.96
CA ALA A 527 22.90 -8.77 15.46
C ALA A 527 21.55 -8.10 15.73
N VAL A 528 20.56 -8.27 14.83
CA VAL A 528 19.23 -7.69 14.97
C VAL A 528 18.48 -8.34 16.13
N THR A 529 18.43 -9.66 16.18
CA THR A 529 17.75 -10.41 17.26
C THR A 529 18.42 -10.18 18.62
N GLY A 530 19.75 -9.95 18.65
CA GLY A 530 20.48 -9.55 19.85
C GLY A 530 20.07 -8.17 20.38
N LEU A 531 19.90 -7.19 19.49
CA LEU A 531 19.42 -5.86 19.85
C LEU A 531 17.97 -5.88 20.34
N ILE A 532 17.09 -6.67 19.69
CA ILE A 532 15.71 -6.89 20.14
C ILE A 532 15.70 -7.47 21.54
N ARG A 533 16.46 -8.52 21.81
CA ARG A 533 16.58 -9.16 23.13
C ARG A 533 16.99 -8.14 24.20
N LYS A 534 18.07 -7.37 23.93
CA LYS A 534 18.55 -6.35 24.85
C LYS A 534 17.48 -5.31 25.17
N THR A 535 16.71 -4.90 24.17
CA THR A 535 15.59 -3.98 24.35
C THR A 535 14.49 -4.57 25.24
N VAL A 536 14.13 -5.82 25.02
CA VAL A 536 13.12 -6.54 25.82
C VAL A 536 13.57 -6.72 27.27
N GLU A 537 14.82 -7.07 27.49
CA GLU A 537 15.43 -7.19 28.81
C GLU A 537 15.42 -5.84 29.57
N ALA A 538 15.78 -4.76 28.90
CA ALA A 538 15.74 -3.41 29.46
C ALA A 538 14.29 -3.00 29.85
N ALA A 539 13.33 -3.26 28.97
CA ALA A 539 11.93 -2.98 29.25
C ALA A 539 11.41 -3.77 30.48
N ARG A 540 11.77 -5.05 30.56
CA ARG A 540 11.42 -5.91 31.70
C ARG A 540 12.05 -5.42 33.02
N THR A 541 13.33 -5.03 33.00
CA THR A 541 14.04 -4.52 34.18
C THR A 541 13.39 -3.25 34.73
N HIS A 542 12.90 -2.39 33.85
CA HIS A 542 12.24 -1.14 34.23
C HIS A 542 10.71 -1.23 34.30
N ASN A 543 10.15 -2.43 34.13
CA ASN A 543 8.70 -2.70 34.17
C ASN A 543 7.88 -1.79 33.24
N ILE A 544 8.39 -1.53 32.04
CA ILE A 544 7.67 -0.81 30.99
C ILE A 544 7.20 -1.77 29.87
N PRO A 545 6.03 -1.52 29.26
CA PRO A 545 5.56 -2.33 28.15
C PRO A 545 6.49 -2.28 26.94
N VAL A 546 6.65 -3.43 26.26
CA VAL A 546 7.36 -3.52 24.98
C VAL A 546 6.48 -4.20 23.94
N SER A 547 6.44 -3.61 22.73
CA SER A 547 5.75 -4.15 21.56
C SER A 547 6.68 -4.20 20.34
N VAL A 548 6.28 -4.93 19.31
CA VAL A 548 6.94 -4.93 18.00
C VAL A 548 5.93 -4.50 16.94
N CYS A 549 6.29 -3.53 16.08
CA CYS A 549 5.41 -2.98 15.04
C CYS A 549 5.97 -3.10 13.61
N GLY A 550 7.18 -3.64 13.43
CA GLY A 550 7.74 -3.95 12.13
C GLY A 550 7.13 -5.21 11.48
N GLU A 551 7.62 -5.55 10.30
CA GLU A 551 7.11 -6.70 9.53
C GLU A 551 7.29 -8.05 10.23
N MET A 552 8.28 -8.20 11.10
CA MET A 552 8.46 -9.39 11.92
C MET A 552 7.21 -9.74 12.75
N ALA A 553 6.48 -8.72 13.23
CA ALA A 553 5.26 -8.91 14.02
C ALA A 553 4.14 -9.60 13.22
N GLY A 554 4.12 -9.45 11.89
CA GLY A 554 3.11 -10.01 11.00
C GLY A 554 3.42 -11.42 10.48
N LYS A 555 4.63 -11.93 10.70
CA LYS A 555 5.07 -13.25 10.24
C LYS A 555 4.90 -14.28 11.37
N PRO A 556 4.11 -15.35 11.21
CA PRO A 556 3.88 -16.34 12.27
C PRO A 556 5.15 -16.86 12.94
N SER A 557 6.16 -17.22 12.14
CA SER A 557 7.45 -17.74 12.65
C SER A 557 8.19 -16.71 13.51
N SER A 558 8.30 -15.47 13.01
CA SER A 558 8.98 -14.37 13.70
C SER A 558 8.23 -13.96 14.97
N MET A 559 6.89 -13.92 14.92
CA MET A 559 6.05 -13.63 16.09
C MET A 559 6.27 -14.64 17.22
N LEU A 560 6.29 -15.96 16.92
CA LEU A 560 6.57 -17.00 17.93
C LEU A 560 7.98 -16.84 18.54
N PHE A 561 8.96 -16.51 17.73
CA PHE A 561 10.32 -16.24 18.20
C PHE A 561 10.37 -15.01 19.13
N LEU A 562 9.74 -13.91 18.73
CA LEU A 562 9.64 -12.69 19.53
C LEU A 562 8.89 -12.92 20.85
N LEU A 563 7.83 -13.74 20.81
CA LEU A 563 7.10 -14.16 22.04
C LEU A 563 8.02 -15.00 22.94
N ALA A 564 8.85 -15.88 22.37
CA ALA A 564 9.85 -16.61 23.15
C ALA A 564 10.85 -15.65 23.83
N LEU A 565 11.23 -14.54 23.20
CA LEU A 565 12.07 -13.51 23.81
C LEU A 565 11.37 -12.69 24.90
N GLY A 566 10.04 -12.82 25.03
CA GLY A 566 9.24 -12.14 26.05
C GLY A 566 8.40 -10.96 25.56
N VAL A 567 8.31 -10.74 24.24
CA VAL A 567 7.39 -9.76 23.67
C VAL A 567 5.96 -10.30 23.73
N THR A 568 5.02 -9.55 24.31
CA THR A 568 3.63 -9.96 24.46
C THR A 568 2.64 -9.07 23.70
N SER A 569 3.15 -8.08 22.97
CA SER A 569 2.33 -7.15 22.19
C SER A 569 2.91 -7.00 20.78
N PHE A 570 2.09 -7.25 19.76
CA PHE A 570 2.49 -7.23 18.36
C PHE A 570 1.55 -6.32 17.58
N SER A 571 2.09 -5.52 16.67
CA SER A 571 1.32 -4.64 15.80
C SER A 571 1.65 -4.91 14.34
N THR A 572 0.62 -5.21 13.54
CA THR A 572 0.78 -5.64 12.15
C THR A 572 -0.39 -5.17 11.28
N ALA A 573 -0.33 -5.41 9.97
CA ALA A 573 -1.47 -5.15 9.09
C ALA A 573 -2.70 -5.98 9.54
N ALA A 574 -3.89 -5.40 9.51
CA ALA A 574 -5.13 -6.01 10.00
C ALA A 574 -5.38 -7.42 9.41
N ARG A 575 -5.06 -7.63 8.13
CA ARG A 575 -5.19 -8.92 7.43
C ARG A 575 -4.41 -10.08 8.06
N ASN A 576 -3.36 -9.80 8.83
CA ASN A 576 -2.52 -10.82 9.46
C ASN A 576 -3.08 -11.29 10.82
N LEU A 577 -3.98 -10.53 11.44
CA LEU A 577 -4.43 -10.76 12.83
C LEU A 577 -5.02 -12.15 13.01
N CYS A 578 -5.92 -12.57 12.14
CA CYS A 578 -6.56 -13.89 12.23
C CYS A 578 -5.59 -15.06 12.06
N VAL A 579 -4.59 -14.90 11.16
CA VAL A 579 -3.53 -15.90 10.93
C VAL A 579 -2.65 -16.05 12.18
N LEU A 580 -2.31 -14.94 12.81
CA LEU A 580 -1.50 -14.94 14.04
C LEU A 580 -2.28 -15.56 15.22
N LYS A 581 -3.57 -15.24 15.36
CA LYS A 581 -4.45 -15.84 16.38
C LYS A 581 -4.55 -17.36 16.20
N GLU A 582 -4.74 -17.83 14.97
CA GLU A 582 -4.76 -19.26 14.65
C GLU A 582 -3.44 -19.93 14.99
N THR A 583 -2.31 -19.29 14.62
CA THR A 583 -0.98 -19.83 14.91
C THR A 583 -0.75 -19.97 16.42
N LEU A 584 -1.07 -18.93 17.19
CA LEU A 584 -0.92 -18.95 18.65
C LEU A 584 -1.73 -20.07 19.30
N ALA A 585 -2.95 -20.30 18.86
CA ALA A 585 -3.82 -21.35 19.39
C ALA A 585 -3.30 -22.79 19.20
N ARG A 586 -2.26 -22.98 18.38
CA ARG A 586 -1.65 -24.30 18.12
C ARG A 586 -0.62 -24.70 19.18
N PHE A 587 0.01 -23.75 19.87
CA PHE A 587 1.17 -23.98 20.72
C PHE A 587 0.94 -23.51 22.15
N THR A 588 1.51 -24.22 23.14
CA THR A 588 1.58 -23.74 24.53
C THR A 588 2.72 -22.73 24.68
N LEU A 589 2.63 -21.88 25.71
CA LEU A 589 3.70 -20.92 26.01
C LEU A 589 5.04 -21.62 26.30
N GLU A 590 5.01 -22.79 26.95
CA GLU A 590 6.22 -23.59 27.21
C GLU A 590 6.90 -24.05 25.92
N GLN A 591 6.10 -24.56 24.95
CA GLN A 591 6.61 -24.93 23.63
C GLN A 591 7.24 -23.74 22.93
N ILE A 592 6.61 -22.58 22.97
CA ILE A 592 7.12 -21.36 22.34
C ILE A 592 8.42 -20.91 23.02
N ARG A 593 8.48 -20.94 24.36
CA ARG A 593 9.70 -20.59 25.11
C ARG A 593 10.89 -21.49 24.80
N SER A 594 10.66 -22.73 24.36
CA SER A 594 11.76 -23.62 23.93
C SER A 594 12.53 -23.10 22.69
N LEU A 595 11.98 -22.10 21.98
CA LEU A 595 12.65 -21.40 20.90
C LEU A 595 13.72 -20.40 21.37
N GLN A 596 13.80 -20.12 22.67
CA GLN A 596 14.57 -19.03 23.27
C GLN A 596 16.09 -19.30 23.36
N THR A 597 16.59 -20.50 23.10
CA THR A 597 18.01 -20.84 23.34
C THR A 597 18.96 -19.96 22.51
N PRO A 598 19.72 -19.05 23.18
CA PRO A 598 20.49 -18.00 22.49
C PRO A 598 21.78 -18.47 21.84
N GLU A 599 22.34 -19.54 22.34
CA GLU A 599 23.72 -19.99 22.01
C GLU A 599 23.79 -20.85 20.75
N ASP A 600 22.63 -21.29 20.22
CA ASP A 600 22.57 -22.28 19.15
C ASP A 600 22.43 -21.68 17.72
N TYR A 601 22.28 -20.36 17.59
CA TYR A 601 22.05 -19.76 16.26
C TYR A 601 23.26 -18.98 15.77
N GLY A 602 24.16 -19.66 15.11
CA GLY A 602 25.30 -19.04 14.45
C GLY A 602 24.91 -18.21 13.20
N SER A 603 23.68 -18.40 12.67
CA SER A 603 23.20 -17.68 11.48
C SER A 603 21.68 -17.55 11.41
N ALA A 604 21.21 -16.53 10.68
CA ALA A 604 19.79 -16.33 10.36
C ALA A 604 19.15 -17.55 9.67
N ALA A 605 19.91 -18.22 8.79
CA ALA A 605 19.42 -19.40 8.08
C ALA A 605 19.11 -20.58 9.03
N GLN A 606 19.93 -20.78 10.06
CA GLN A 606 19.70 -21.82 11.06
C GLN A 606 18.45 -21.51 11.89
N LEU A 607 18.30 -20.27 12.35
CA LEU A 607 17.11 -19.84 13.08
C LEU A 607 15.86 -20.00 12.22
N LYS A 608 15.89 -19.55 10.97
CA LYS A 608 14.77 -19.67 10.03
C LYS A 608 14.34 -21.12 9.83
N LYS A 609 15.30 -22.03 9.58
CA LYS A 609 15.03 -23.46 9.44
C LYS A 609 14.39 -24.06 10.69
N ARG A 610 14.84 -23.68 11.89
CA ARG A 610 14.24 -24.14 13.15
C ARG A 610 12.82 -23.65 13.33
N LEU A 611 12.55 -22.37 13.04
CA LEU A 611 11.21 -21.78 13.11
C LEU A 611 10.25 -22.45 12.10
N GLU A 612 10.72 -22.74 10.89
CA GLU A 612 9.94 -23.47 9.89
C GLU A 612 9.60 -24.90 10.36
N ASN A 613 10.57 -25.60 10.95
CA ASN A 613 10.34 -26.95 11.51
C ASN A 613 9.38 -26.92 12.69
N PHE A 614 9.42 -25.87 13.52
CA PHE A 614 8.53 -25.72 14.65
C PHE A 614 7.07 -25.48 14.23
N LEU A 615 6.85 -24.78 13.13
CA LEU A 615 5.51 -24.51 12.59
C LEU A 615 4.84 -25.71 11.93
N ARG A 616 5.63 -26.70 11.45
CA ARG A 616 5.13 -27.96 10.86
C ARG A 616 4.54 -28.88 11.94
#